data_88e99f933402b7b233ddfe3648523724
#
_entry.id   88e99f933402b7b233ddfe3648523724
#
_cell.length_a   1.000
_cell.length_b   1.000
_cell.length_c   1.000
_cell.angle_alpha   90.00
_cell.angle_beta   90.00
_cell.angle_gamma   90.00
#
_symmetry.space_group_name_H-M   'P 1'
#
loop_
_entity.id
_entity.type
_entity.pdbx_description
1 polymer ?
#
loop_
_entity_poly.entity_id
_entity_poly.type
_entity_poly.pdbx_seq_one_letter_code
_entity_poly.pdbx_strand_id
1 'polypeptide(L)'
;MHNEYMRLAIAEAKKGRYQTFTNPLVGAVIVKEQRVIAKGAHLVYGQPHAERNAIEQCHSSEDLINSTLYVTLEPCNHQGKQPPCTQLIIDSGIKKVVVGQLDPNPIVAGQGKRFLEEQGIDVLVGIEETAVRRLNPHYNFYHQHQRPYVALKQAITLDGRIAHDALTRSAITGSAVWQNVHQERGDYQGILVGSQTVLTDDPTLLTTIETSFPPIRIVVDRRGRTLSQPQLALFADDSAPVWIFTQQAAVNDLPAHVSVIQLEELTIAALLKELAARQVQSLYVEGGATIHDAFLASGLWQESITYVAPKFLGGNSLASFTSERTPKQLQQLTEVTVTAVGEDVCIRGRRPEECSQD
;
A
#
# COMPACT_ATOMS: atom_id res chain seq x y z
N MET A 1 9.90 -26.19 -12.75
CA MET A 1 9.87 -25.47 -14.06
C MET A 1 8.87 -24.31 -14.00
N HIS A 2 7.52 -24.51 -13.89
CA HIS A 2 6.56 -23.37 -13.81
C HIS A 2 6.88 -22.38 -12.69
N ASN A 3 7.18 -22.86 -11.48
CA ASN A 3 7.53 -22.00 -10.33
C ASN A 3 8.76 -21.11 -10.61
N GLU A 4 9.76 -21.63 -11.31
CA GLU A 4 10.97 -20.88 -11.63
C GLU A 4 10.67 -19.68 -12.55
N TYR A 5 9.92 -19.91 -13.63
CA TYR A 5 9.54 -18.81 -14.54
C TYR A 5 8.59 -17.81 -13.88
N MET A 6 7.68 -18.26 -13.01
CA MET A 6 6.83 -17.37 -12.25
C MET A 6 7.66 -16.50 -11.29
N ARG A 7 8.70 -17.06 -10.64
CA ARG A 7 9.62 -16.28 -9.80
C ARG A 7 10.38 -15.23 -10.60
N LEU A 8 10.72 -15.50 -11.86
CA LEU A 8 11.29 -14.48 -12.76
C LEU A 8 10.26 -13.38 -13.05
N ALA A 9 9.00 -13.73 -13.31
CA ALA A 9 7.93 -12.74 -13.49
C ALA A 9 7.71 -11.89 -12.24
N ILE A 10 7.77 -12.49 -11.03
CA ILE A 10 7.73 -11.77 -9.76
C ILE A 10 8.90 -10.78 -9.63
N ALA A 11 10.09 -11.18 -10.05
CA ALA A 11 11.25 -10.28 -10.03
C ALA A 11 11.12 -9.12 -11.01
N GLU A 12 10.56 -9.37 -12.20
CA GLU A 12 10.24 -8.31 -13.17
C GLU A 12 9.20 -7.34 -12.62
N ALA A 13 8.11 -7.83 -12.00
CA ALA A 13 7.05 -7.01 -11.42
C ALA A 13 7.57 -5.93 -10.46
N LYS A 14 8.59 -6.26 -9.66
CA LYS A 14 9.18 -5.34 -8.68
C LYS A 14 9.82 -4.09 -9.29
N LYS A 15 10.14 -4.10 -10.59
CA LYS A 15 10.74 -2.95 -11.28
C LYS A 15 9.79 -1.75 -11.38
N GLY A 16 8.46 -1.98 -11.32
CA GLY A 16 7.45 -0.92 -11.31
C GLY A 16 7.17 -0.29 -9.95
N ARG A 17 7.85 -0.76 -8.87
CA ARG A 17 7.63 -0.25 -7.52
C ARG A 17 7.76 1.28 -7.48
N TYR A 18 6.85 1.93 -6.79
CA TYR A 18 6.71 3.38 -6.61
C TYR A 18 6.19 4.18 -7.82
N GLN A 19 6.05 3.58 -9.02
CA GLN A 19 5.63 4.29 -10.23
C GLN A 19 4.28 3.84 -10.79
N THR A 20 3.70 2.75 -10.28
CA THR A 20 2.43 2.21 -10.79
C THR A 20 1.19 2.82 -10.15
N PHE A 21 1.33 3.67 -9.13
CA PHE A 21 0.23 4.35 -8.42
C PHE A 21 -0.82 3.36 -7.91
N THR A 22 -2.08 3.43 -8.43
CA THR A 22 -3.17 2.53 -8.06
C THR A 22 -3.13 1.20 -8.80
N ASN A 23 -2.32 1.08 -9.85
CA ASN A 23 -2.17 -0.18 -10.58
C ASN A 23 -1.29 -1.15 -9.81
N PRO A 24 -1.57 -2.46 -9.89
CA PRO A 24 -0.73 -3.47 -9.27
C PRO A 24 0.64 -3.59 -9.95
N LEU A 25 1.62 -4.08 -9.21
CA LEU A 25 2.89 -4.54 -9.77
C LEU A 25 2.63 -5.82 -10.56
N VAL A 26 2.90 -5.78 -11.85
CA VAL A 26 2.74 -6.94 -12.74
C VAL A 26 4.03 -7.18 -13.51
N GLY A 27 4.43 -8.44 -13.60
CA GLY A 27 5.55 -8.89 -14.41
C GLY A 27 5.16 -10.05 -15.29
N ALA A 28 5.78 -10.11 -16.45
CA ALA A 28 5.56 -11.12 -17.48
C ALA A 28 6.88 -11.69 -17.98
N VAL A 29 6.88 -12.99 -18.30
CA VAL A 29 8.02 -13.71 -18.89
C VAL A 29 7.50 -14.62 -20.00
N ILE A 30 8.09 -14.54 -21.18
CA ILE A 30 7.75 -15.41 -22.32
C ILE A 30 8.82 -16.47 -22.48
N VAL A 31 8.39 -17.71 -22.61
CA VAL A 31 9.26 -18.90 -22.69
C VAL A 31 8.92 -19.72 -23.93
N LYS A 32 9.92 -20.06 -24.70
CA LYS A 32 9.83 -21.01 -25.83
C LYS A 32 10.91 -22.08 -25.67
N GLU A 33 10.56 -23.34 -25.81
CA GLU A 33 11.51 -24.47 -25.74
C GLU A 33 12.41 -24.41 -24.49
N GLN A 34 11.79 -24.12 -23.32
CA GLN A 34 12.44 -23.96 -22.02
C GLN A 34 13.43 -22.78 -21.91
N ARG A 35 13.48 -21.89 -22.89
CA ARG A 35 14.32 -20.69 -22.89
C ARG A 35 13.45 -19.45 -22.69
N VAL A 36 13.88 -18.55 -21.83
CA VAL A 36 13.28 -17.22 -21.71
C VAL A 36 13.65 -16.40 -22.94
N ILE A 37 12.65 -15.97 -23.70
CA ILE A 37 12.83 -15.19 -24.94
C ILE A 37 12.51 -13.71 -24.76
N ALA A 38 11.64 -13.37 -23.79
CA ALA A 38 11.33 -11.98 -23.46
C ALA A 38 10.85 -11.84 -22.00
N LYS A 39 10.93 -10.62 -21.47
CA LYS A 39 10.43 -10.25 -20.15
C LYS A 39 9.80 -8.87 -20.23
N GLY A 40 8.84 -8.59 -19.37
CA GLY A 40 8.20 -7.28 -19.28
C GLY A 40 7.64 -7.02 -17.90
N ALA A 41 7.47 -5.75 -17.59
CA ALA A 41 6.85 -5.30 -16.35
C ALA A 41 5.93 -4.11 -16.63
N HIS A 42 4.88 -3.95 -15.82
CA HIS A 42 4.18 -2.68 -15.76
C HIS A 42 5.05 -1.69 -14.96
N LEU A 43 5.64 -0.73 -15.66
CA LEU A 43 6.66 0.14 -15.07
C LEU A 43 6.09 1.43 -14.51
N VAL A 44 5.13 2.06 -15.21
CA VAL A 44 4.59 3.38 -14.88
C VAL A 44 3.09 3.41 -15.12
N TYR A 45 2.35 4.03 -14.22
CA TYR A 45 0.90 4.23 -14.33
C TYR A 45 0.49 4.82 -15.70
N GLY A 46 -0.49 4.19 -16.35
CA GLY A 46 -1.01 4.60 -17.65
C GLY A 46 -0.15 4.20 -18.85
N GLN A 47 1.03 3.62 -18.65
CA GLN A 47 1.89 3.06 -19.68
C GLN A 47 1.55 1.58 -19.95
N PRO A 48 2.16 0.92 -20.97
CA PRO A 48 1.90 -0.45 -21.31
C PRO A 48 1.94 -1.43 -20.14
N HIS A 49 1.07 -2.44 -20.18
CA HIS A 49 1.05 -3.53 -19.21
C HIS A 49 2.24 -4.49 -19.43
N ALA A 50 2.51 -5.34 -18.43
CA ALA A 50 3.65 -6.25 -18.45
C ALA A 50 3.65 -7.21 -19.64
N GLU A 51 2.47 -7.73 -20.01
CA GLU A 51 2.29 -8.63 -21.14
C GLU A 51 2.68 -7.94 -22.46
N ARG A 52 2.19 -6.72 -22.68
CA ARG A 52 2.53 -5.90 -23.83
C ARG A 52 4.02 -5.63 -23.89
N ASN A 53 4.61 -5.19 -22.80
CA ASN A 53 6.05 -4.93 -22.71
C ASN A 53 6.88 -6.20 -23.00
N ALA A 54 6.44 -7.37 -22.53
CA ALA A 54 7.12 -8.62 -22.83
C ALA A 54 7.02 -9.02 -24.32
N ILE A 55 5.83 -8.88 -24.91
CA ILE A 55 5.58 -9.21 -26.33
C ILE A 55 6.37 -8.27 -27.24
N GLU A 56 6.35 -6.96 -26.98
CA GLU A 56 7.06 -5.94 -27.76
C GLU A 56 8.60 -6.04 -27.64
N GLN A 57 9.12 -6.59 -26.55
CA GLN A 57 10.56 -6.86 -26.38
C GLN A 57 11.04 -8.17 -27.01
N CYS A 58 10.13 -8.99 -27.55
CA CYS A 58 10.54 -10.19 -28.27
C CYS A 58 11.21 -9.83 -29.60
N HIS A 59 12.39 -10.38 -29.85
CA HIS A 59 13.18 -10.07 -31.07
C HIS A 59 12.49 -10.49 -32.35
N SER A 60 11.67 -11.54 -32.32
CA SER A 60 10.94 -12.05 -33.49
C SER A 60 9.51 -12.43 -33.10
N SER A 61 8.54 -12.00 -33.90
CA SER A 61 7.15 -12.44 -33.76
C SER A 61 6.95 -13.95 -33.94
N GLU A 62 7.82 -14.60 -34.75
CA GLU A 62 7.79 -16.05 -34.94
C GLU A 62 8.14 -16.82 -33.67
N ASP A 63 8.94 -16.22 -32.79
CA ASP A 63 9.28 -16.81 -31.49
C ASP A 63 8.11 -16.80 -30.49
N LEU A 64 7.15 -15.91 -30.66
CA LEU A 64 5.93 -15.88 -29.87
C LEU A 64 4.98 -17.05 -30.18
N ILE A 65 5.00 -17.53 -31.43
CA ILE A 65 4.13 -18.62 -31.87
C ILE A 65 4.44 -19.90 -31.06
N ASN A 66 3.39 -20.47 -30.44
CA ASN A 66 3.47 -21.66 -29.59
C ASN A 66 4.34 -21.49 -28.34
N SER A 67 4.66 -20.26 -27.93
CA SER A 67 5.33 -19.96 -26.65
C SER A 67 4.38 -20.03 -25.46
N THR A 68 4.94 -19.93 -24.25
CA THR A 68 4.21 -19.84 -22.97
C THR A 68 4.47 -18.48 -22.32
N LEU A 69 3.41 -17.76 -21.99
CA LEU A 69 3.46 -16.54 -21.19
C LEU A 69 3.26 -16.88 -19.71
N TYR A 70 4.15 -16.44 -18.85
CA TYR A 70 4.01 -16.42 -17.39
C TYR A 70 3.72 -14.98 -16.96
N VAL A 71 2.64 -14.76 -16.26
CA VAL A 71 2.23 -13.44 -15.79
C VAL A 71 1.75 -13.51 -14.35
N THR A 72 2.16 -12.53 -13.54
CA THR A 72 1.86 -12.54 -12.08
C THR A 72 0.38 -12.29 -11.78
N LEU A 73 -0.33 -11.55 -12.64
CA LEU A 73 -1.75 -11.23 -12.49
C LEU A 73 -2.52 -11.60 -13.75
N GLU A 74 -3.78 -11.95 -13.61
CA GLU A 74 -4.68 -12.25 -14.73
C GLU A 74 -4.64 -11.15 -15.81
N PRO A 75 -4.42 -11.49 -17.09
CA PRO A 75 -4.43 -10.54 -18.19
C PRO A 75 -5.79 -9.83 -18.33
N CYS A 76 -5.77 -8.52 -18.46
CA CYS A 76 -6.99 -7.74 -18.59
C CYS A 76 -7.76 -8.05 -19.88
N ASN A 77 -9.12 -8.10 -19.77
CA ASN A 77 -10.05 -8.35 -20.87
C ASN A 77 -11.03 -7.19 -21.11
N HIS A 78 -10.75 -6.02 -20.61
CA HIS A 78 -11.57 -4.82 -20.81
C HIS A 78 -10.79 -3.75 -21.57
N GLN A 79 -11.50 -2.95 -22.36
CA GLN A 79 -10.90 -1.80 -23.04
C GLN A 79 -10.71 -0.68 -22.01
N GLY A 80 -9.46 -0.41 -21.66
CA GLY A 80 -9.05 0.69 -20.81
C GLY A 80 -8.35 1.79 -21.61
N LYS A 81 -7.31 2.38 -21.04
CA LYS A 81 -6.39 3.30 -21.74
C LYS A 81 -5.58 2.59 -22.83
N GLN A 82 -5.42 1.27 -22.73
CA GLN A 82 -4.75 0.39 -23.67
C GLN A 82 -5.74 -0.69 -24.15
N PRO A 83 -5.55 -1.26 -25.37
CA PRO A 83 -6.27 -2.45 -25.80
C PRO A 83 -6.08 -3.61 -24.83
N PRO A 84 -7.07 -4.54 -24.71
CA PRO A 84 -7.00 -5.69 -23.81
C PRO A 84 -5.75 -6.53 -24.03
N CYS A 85 -5.08 -6.93 -22.94
CA CYS A 85 -3.91 -7.82 -23.04
C CYS A 85 -4.29 -9.22 -23.55
N THR A 86 -5.51 -9.70 -23.26
CA THR A 86 -6.02 -10.96 -23.79
C THR A 86 -6.01 -10.98 -25.32
N GLN A 87 -6.48 -9.93 -25.99
CA GLN A 87 -6.46 -9.86 -27.45
C GLN A 87 -5.03 -9.86 -28.00
N LEU A 88 -4.13 -9.09 -27.40
CA LEU A 88 -2.73 -9.06 -27.81
C LEU A 88 -2.05 -10.42 -27.66
N ILE A 89 -2.35 -11.20 -26.62
CA ILE A 89 -1.85 -12.55 -26.40
C ILE A 89 -2.32 -13.48 -27.54
N ILE A 90 -3.60 -13.41 -27.92
CA ILE A 90 -4.18 -14.19 -29.02
C ILE A 90 -3.49 -13.86 -30.34
N ASP A 91 -3.40 -12.58 -30.66
CA ASP A 91 -2.84 -12.08 -31.93
C ASP A 91 -1.34 -12.44 -32.09
N SER A 92 -0.63 -12.58 -30.96
CA SER A 92 0.79 -12.97 -30.94
C SER A 92 1.05 -14.46 -31.17
N GLY A 93 0.00 -15.30 -31.14
CA GLY A 93 0.13 -16.76 -31.33
C GLY A 93 0.64 -17.54 -30.13
N ILE A 94 0.67 -16.93 -28.93
CA ILE A 94 0.96 -17.60 -27.67
C ILE A 94 -0.10 -18.68 -27.42
N LYS A 95 0.30 -19.89 -27.04
CA LYS A 95 -0.61 -21.03 -26.87
C LYS A 95 -0.90 -21.40 -25.43
N LYS A 96 -0.08 -20.94 -24.50
CA LYS A 96 -0.25 -21.22 -23.08
C LYS A 96 -0.02 -19.98 -22.24
N VAL A 97 -0.88 -19.74 -21.26
CA VAL A 97 -0.74 -18.65 -20.27
C VAL A 97 -0.73 -19.26 -18.87
N VAL A 98 0.30 -18.94 -18.10
CA VAL A 98 0.45 -19.36 -16.72
C VAL A 98 0.29 -18.11 -15.83
N VAL A 99 -0.77 -18.09 -15.05
CA VAL A 99 -1.18 -16.95 -14.21
C VAL A 99 -0.84 -17.22 -12.76
N GLY A 100 -0.21 -16.28 -12.09
CA GLY A 100 0.11 -16.38 -10.67
C GLY A 100 -1.14 -16.28 -9.78
N GLN A 101 -1.96 -15.24 -9.98
CA GLN A 101 -3.27 -15.08 -9.31
C GLN A 101 -4.31 -14.49 -10.28
N LEU A 102 -5.58 -14.80 -10.05
CA LEU A 102 -6.69 -14.09 -10.70
C LEU A 102 -6.77 -12.65 -10.15
N ASP A 103 -7.37 -11.76 -10.93
CA ASP A 103 -7.60 -10.40 -10.48
C ASP A 103 -8.52 -10.41 -9.24
N PRO A 104 -8.13 -9.76 -8.13
CA PRO A 104 -8.95 -9.70 -6.91
C PRO A 104 -10.21 -8.82 -7.07
N ASN A 105 -10.29 -8.00 -8.13
CA ASN A 105 -11.45 -7.19 -8.41
C ASN A 105 -12.61 -8.07 -8.92
N PRO A 106 -13.72 -8.23 -8.17
CA PRO A 106 -14.81 -9.14 -8.53
C PRO A 106 -15.48 -8.79 -9.86
N ILE A 107 -15.34 -7.55 -10.33
CA ILE A 107 -15.90 -7.11 -11.62
C ILE A 107 -15.17 -7.75 -12.80
N VAL A 108 -13.86 -8.04 -12.66
CA VAL A 108 -13.02 -8.54 -13.76
C VAL A 108 -12.47 -9.94 -13.51
N ALA A 109 -12.55 -10.44 -12.29
CA ALA A 109 -12.01 -11.74 -11.87
C ALA A 109 -12.48 -12.90 -12.77
N GLY A 110 -11.53 -13.64 -13.35
CA GLY A 110 -11.79 -14.81 -14.19
C GLY A 110 -12.28 -14.50 -15.61
N GLN A 111 -12.51 -13.24 -15.97
CA GLN A 111 -12.98 -12.89 -17.32
C GLN A 111 -11.86 -13.03 -18.35
N GLY A 112 -10.63 -12.62 -18.02
CA GLY A 112 -9.47 -12.77 -18.87
C GLY A 112 -9.14 -14.24 -19.12
N LYS A 113 -9.13 -15.04 -18.05
CA LYS A 113 -8.94 -16.49 -18.12
C LYS A 113 -9.96 -17.13 -19.05
N ARG A 114 -11.26 -16.92 -18.81
CA ARG A 114 -12.35 -17.51 -19.62
C ARG A 114 -12.22 -17.14 -21.08
N PHE A 115 -11.99 -15.87 -21.39
CA PHE A 115 -11.86 -15.40 -22.76
C PHE A 115 -10.68 -16.07 -23.48
N LEU A 116 -9.53 -16.22 -22.85
CA LEU A 116 -8.37 -16.92 -23.42
C LEU A 116 -8.67 -18.40 -23.68
N GLU A 117 -9.33 -19.10 -22.76
CA GLU A 117 -9.74 -20.50 -22.89
C GLU A 117 -10.74 -20.70 -24.06
N GLU A 118 -11.70 -19.80 -24.22
CA GLU A 118 -12.66 -19.80 -25.34
C GLU A 118 -11.96 -19.61 -26.71
N GLN A 119 -10.81 -18.96 -26.74
CA GLN A 119 -9.96 -18.79 -27.93
C GLN A 119 -8.92 -19.92 -28.12
N GLY A 120 -9.03 -20.99 -27.33
CA GLY A 120 -8.18 -22.17 -27.46
C GLY A 120 -6.76 -22.02 -26.90
N ILE A 121 -6.58 -21.10 -25.94
CA ILE A 121 -5.33 -20.94 -25.17
C ILE A 121 -5.42 -21.77 -23.90
N ASP A 122 -4.39 -22.57 -23.61
CA ASP A 122 -4.27 -23.32 -22.36
C ASP A 122 -3.94 -22.37 -21.18
N VAL A 123 -4.80 -22.26 -20.18
CA VAL A 123 -4.60 -21.34 -19.03
C VAL A 123 -4.44 -22.13 -17.74
N LEU A 124 -3.28 -21.97 -17.10
CA LEU A 124 -2.97 -22.53 -15.78
C LEU A 124 -2.90 -21.41 -14.74
N VAL A 125 -3.63 -21.54 -13.61
CA VAL A 125 -3.70 -20.51 -12.56
C VAL A 125 -3.13 -21.04 -11.25
N GLY A 126 -2.61 -20.16 -10.39
CA GLY A 126 -2.22 -20.45 -9.02
C GLY A 126 -0.75 -20.83 -8.84
N ILE A 127 0.10 -20.60 -9.83
CA ILE A 127 1.53 -20.89 -9.73
C ILE A 127 2.22 -19.79 -8.88
N GLU A 128 2.88 -20.19 -7.78
CA GLU A 128 3.49 -19.29 -6.79
C GLU A 128 2.48 -18.26 -6.21
N GLU A 129 1.20 -18.63 -6.10
CA GLU A 129 0.11 -17.71 -5.77
C GLU A 129 0.38 -16.92 -4.48
N THR A 130 0.87 -17.58 -3.43
CA THR A 130 1.20 -16.91 -2.15
C THR A 130 2.26 -15.83 -2.33
N ALA A 131 3.31 -16.09 -3.12
CA ALA A 131 4.36 -15.11 -3.39
C ALA A 131 3.86 -13.97 -4.29
N VAL A 132 2.99 -14.28 -5.25
CA VAL A 132 2.37 -13.28 -6.13
C VAL A 132 1.42 -12.37 -5.35
N ARG A 133 0.57 -12.91 -4.46
CA ARG A 133 -0.31 -12.12 -3.60
C ARG A 133 0.45 -11.13 -2.72
N ARG A 134 1.66 -11.52 -2.28
CA ARG A 134 2.55 -10.65 -1.48
C ARG A 134 3.18 -9.50 -2.27
N LEU A 135 3.12 -9.50 -3.62
CA LEU A 135 3.55 -8.34 -4.43
C LEU A 135 2.61 -7.14 -4.23
N ASN A 136 1.31 -7.40 -4.13
CA ASN A 136 0.27 -6.38 -4.19
C ASN A 136 -0.72 -6.48 -3.00
N PRO A 137 -0.25 -6.46 -1.73
CA PRO A 137 -1.14 -6.67 -0.59
C PRO A 137 -2.21 -5.57 -0.49
N HIS A 138 -1.85 -4.32 -0.79
CA HIS A 138 -2.75 -3.17 -0.72
C HIS A 138 -3.84 -3.25 -1.80
N TYR A 139 -3.45 -3.52 -3.05
CA TYR A 139 -4.36 -3.71 -4.17
C TYR A 139 -5.34 -4.86 -3.92
N ASN A 140 -4.82 -6.02 -3.52
CA ASN A 140 -5.64 -7.20 -3.23
C ASN A 140 -6.66 -6.90 -2.14
N PHE A 141 -6.22 -6.32 -1.03
CA PHE A 141 -7.09 -5.98 0.08
C PHE A 141 -8.16 -4.95 -0.31
N TYR A 142 -7.78 -3.88 -0.99
CA TYR A 142 -8.71 -2.83 -1.41
C TYR A 142 -9.84 -3.37 -2.29
N HIS A 143 -9.51 -4.18 -3.29
CA HIS A 143 -10.51 -4.74 -4.21
C HIS A 143 -11.41 -5.78 -3.56
N GLN A 144 -10.92 -6.52 -2.57
CA GLN A 144 -11.71 -7.50 -1.81
C GLN A 144 -12.62 -6.86 -0.76
N HIS A 145 -12.16 -5.78 -0.10
CA HIS A 145 -12.85 -5.20 1.05
C HIS A 145 -13.42 -3.80 0.82
N GLN A 146 -13.17 -3.18 -0.35
CA GLN A 146 -13.64 -1.84 -0.73
C GLN A 146 -13.25 -0.76 0.30
N ARG A 147 -12.08 -0.89 0.93
CA ARG A 147 -11.49 0.06 1.87
C ARG A 147 -9.96 -0.01 1.85
N PRO A 148 -9.26 1.07 2.27
CA PRO A 148 -7.81 1.06 2.34
C PRO A 148 -7.24 -0.06 3.22
N TYR A 149 -6.11 -0.63 2.81
CA TYR A 149 -5.22 -1.41 3.69
C TYR A 149 -4.55 -0.44 4.66
N VAL A 150 -4.65 -0.71 5.97
CA VAL A 150 -4.14 0.18 7.01
C VAL A 150 -2.98 -0.48 7.74
N ALA A 151 -1.82 0.17 7.73
CA ALA A 151 -0.68 -0.16 8.57
C ALA A 151 -0.55 0.86 9.70
N LEU A 152 -0.51 0.38 10.94
CA LEU A 152 -0.26 1.19 12.13
C LEU A 152 1.24 1.18 12.44
N LYS A 153 1.90 2.33 12.27
CA LYS A 153 3.32 2.47 12.58
C LYS A 153 3.52 3.32 13.83
N GLN A 154 4.33 2.84 14.74
CA GLN A 154 4.74 3.60 15.91
C GLN A 154 6.22 3.41 16.24
N ALA A 155 6.79 4.38 16.94
CA ALA A 155 8.11 4.30 17.56
C ALA A 155 7.94 4.45 19.06
N ILE A 156 8.44 3.48 19.83
CA ILE A 156 8.27 3.42 21.29
C ILE A 156 9.60 3.13 21.98
N THR A 157 9.66 3.49 23.25
CA THR A 157 10.70 3.02 24.17
C THR A 157 10.41 1.60 24.65
N LEU A 158 11.35 0.93 25.33
CA LEU A 158 11.14 -0.38 25.95
C LEU A 158 10.00 -0.40 26.97
N ASP A 159 9.72 0.72 27.63
CA ASP A 159 8.59 0.89 28.56
C ASP A 159 7.32 1.44 27.89
N GLY A 160 7.23 1.36 26.52
CA GLY A 160 6.03 1.66 25.75
C GLY A 160 5.66 3.14 25.64
N ARG A 161 6.64 4.04 25.71
CA ARG A 161 6.41 5.49 25.62
C ARG A 161 6.72 6.02 24.23
N ILE A 162 5.92 7.00 23.76
CA ILE A 162 6.06 7.64 22.45
C ILE A 162 6.67 9.04 22.52
N ALA A 163 6.56 9.72 23.66
CA ALA A 163 7.10 11.05 23.88
C ALA A 163 7.22 11.33 25.38
N HIS A 164 8.04 12.33 25.76
CA HIS A 164 8.11 12.83 27.12
C HIS A 164 6.79 13.47 27.55
N ASP A 165 6.23 14.32 26.69
CA ASP A 165 4.94 14.99 26.89
C ASP A 165 4.24 15.28 25.55
N ALA A 166 3.04 15.89 25.59
CA ALA A 166 2.25 16.19 24.41
C ALA A 166 2.68 17.47 23.66
N LEU A 167 3.60 18.23 24.21
CA LEU A 167 3.96 19.56 23.72
C LEU A 167 5.35 19.62 23.13
N THR A 168 6.20 18.62 23.43
CA THR A 168 7.60 18.61 23.02
C THR A 168 7.90 17.43 22.13
N ARG A 169 8.45 17.71 20.96
CA ARG A 169 8.92 16.65 20.04
C ARG A 169 9.98 15.79 20.73
N SER A 170 9.79 14.47 20.69
CA SER A 170 10.70 13.50 21.28
C SER A 170 11.24 12.53 20.23
N ALA A 171 12.55 12.57 19.99
CA ALA A 171 13.19 11.58 19.12
C ALA A 171 13.41 10.27 19.90
N ILE A 172 12.54 9.30 19.70
CA ILE A 172 12.58 7.98 20.36
C ILE A 172 13.64 7.08 19.70
N THR A 173 13.52 6.86 18.41
CA THR A 173 14.38 5.97 17.62
C THR A 173 15.55 6.70 16.95
N GLY A 174 16.52 5.93 16.46
CA GLY A 174 17.71 6.45 15.81
C GLY A 174 17.53 6.79 14.31
N SER A 175 18.62 7.27 13.70
CA SER A 175 18.64 7.70 12.29
C SER A 175 18.34 6.58 11.29
N ALA A 176 18.71 5.34 11.60
CA ALA A 176 18.43 4.19 10.75
C ALA A 176 16.90 3.95 10.63
N VAL A 177 16.16 4.06 11.74
CA VAL A 177 14.70 3.98 11.72
C VAL A 177 14.10 5.17 10.98
N TRP A 178 14.64 6.38 11.16
CA TRP A 178 14.19 7.54 10.41
C TRP A 178 14.28 7.31 8.90
N GLN A 179 15.42 6.82 8.41
CA GLN A 179 15.62 6.50 6.99
C GLN A 179 14.62 5.43 6.52
N ASN A 180 14.47 4.35 7.29
CA ASN A 180 13.55 3.26 6.95
C ASN A 180 12.10 3.72 6.85
N VAL A 181 11.61 4.50 7.82
CA VAL A 181 10.26 5.07 7.83
C VAL A 181 10.02 5.97 6.61
N HIS A 182 10.98 6.82 6.25
CA HIS A 182 10.86 7.69 5.09
C HIS A 182 10.83 6.91 3.76
N GLN A 183 11.51 5.76 3.67
CA GLN A 183 11.37 4.84 2.55
C GLN A 183 10.03 4.13 2.54
N GLU A 184 9.59 3.58 3.70
CA GLU A 184 8.32 2.88 3.84
C GLU A 184 7.12 3.75 3.46
N ARG A 185 7.17 5.05 3.72
CA ARG A 185 6.13 6.00 3.27
C ARG A 185 5.85 5.90 1.78
N GLY A 186 6.87 5.64 0.96
CA GLY A 186 6.72 5.46 -0.49
C GLY A 186 5.92 4.22 -0.91
N ASP A 187 5.70 3.27 -0.03
CA ASP A 187 4.90 2.07 -0.31
C ASP A 187 3.39 2.30 -0.11
N TYR A 188 2.99 3.44 0.47
CA TYR A 188 1.59 3.75 0.78
C TYR A 188 1.11 4.97 0.02
N GLN A 189 -0.19 5.00 -0.31
CA GLN A 189 -0.80 6.13 -1.00
C GLN A 189 -1.16 7.29 -0.07
N GLY A 190 -1.33 7.03 1.22
CA GLY A 190 -1.61 8.06 2.22
C GLY A 190 -0.82 7.86 3.50
N ILE A 191 -0.34 8.97 4.07
CA ILE A 191 0.31 9.01 5.39
C ILE A 191 -0.60 9.79 6.31
N LEU A 192 -1.03 9.18 7.41
CA LEU A 192 -2.01 9.77 8.31
C LEU A 192 -1.43 10.07 9.70
N VAL A 193 -1.69 11.29 10.17
CA VAL A 193 -1.40 11.74 11.54
C VAL A 193 -2.60 12.47 12.14
N GLY A 194 -2.61 12.58 13.47
CA GLY A 194 -3.54 13.45 14.19
C GLY A 194 -3.06 14.90 14.24
N SER A 195 -3.98 15.85 14.40
CA SER A 195 -3.65 17.27 14.48
C SER A 195 -2.69 17.63 15.63
N GLN A 196 -2.69 16.88 16.74
CA GLN A 196 -1.72 17.13 17.81
C GLN A 196 -0.28 16.87 17.35
N THR A 197 -0.03 15.80 16.61
CA THR A 197 1.27 15.50 16.01
C THR A 197 1.72 16.62 15.08
N VAL A 198 0.80 17.14 14.24
CA VAL A 198 1.12 18.26 13.35
C VAL A 198 1.51 19.50 14.13
N LEU A 199 0.76 19.86 15.18
CA LEU A 199 1.00 21.06 15.98
C LEU A 199 2.26 20.97 16.86
N THR A 200 2.66 19.75 17.26
CA THR A 200 3.82 19.56 18.15
C THR A 200 5.11 19.36 17.35
N ASP A 201 5.08 18.55 16.28
CA ASP A 201 6.25 18.10 15.57
C ASP A 201 6.51 18.89 14.27
N ASP A 202 5.51 19.63 13.79
CA ASP A 202 5.48 20.34 12.49
C ASP A 202 6.12 19.50 11.35
N PRO A 203 5.62 18.27 11.11
CA PRO A 203 6.25 17.34 10.18
C PRO A 203 5.89 17.66 8.73
N THR A 204 6.82 17.43 7.80
CA THR A 204 6.54 17.50 6.35
C THR A 204 5.78 16.29 5.84
N LEU A 205 5.86 15.14 6.49
CA LEU A 205 5.27 13.85 6.10
C LEU A 205 5.67 13.38 4.69
N LEU A 206 6.83 13.77 4.22
CA LEU A 206 7.33 13.38 2.89
C LEU A 206 8.02 12.01 2.95
N THR A 207 8.10 11.37 1.78
CA THR A 207 8.97 10.22 1.54
C THR A 207 10.31 10.65 0.98
N THR A 208 11.35 9.83 1.10
CA THR A 208 12.63 10.00 0.41
C THR A 208 12.67 9.29 -0.94
N ILE A 209 11.59 8.59 -1.30
CA ILE A 209 11.48 7.91 -2.58
C ILE A 209 11.08 8.90 -3.66
N GLU A 210 11.87 8.92 -4.74
CA GLU A 210 11.52 9.68 -5.94
C GLU A 210 10.39 8.99 -6.69
N THR A 211 9.25 9.68 -6.80
CA THR A 211 8.04 9.15 -7.44
C THR A 211 7.21 10.27 -8.04
N SER A 212 6.52 9.98 -9.15
CA SER A 212 5.52 10.89 -9.74
C SER A 212 4.19 10.91 -8.95
N PHE A 213 4.05 10.03 -7.95
CA PHE A 213 2.84 9.84 -7.15
C PHE A 213 3.17 9.90 -5.66
N PRO A 214 3.58 11.07 -5.13
CA PRO A 214 3.92 11.20 -3.72
C PRO A 214 2.70 10.87 -2.83
N PRO A 215 2.91 10.23 -1.67
CA PRO A 215 1.83 9.94 -0.75
C PRO A 215 1.06 11.18 -0.32
N ILE A 216 -0.26 11.04 -0.22
CA ILE A 216 -1.15 12.09 0.28
C ILE A 216 -0.89 12.25 1.79
N ARG A 217 -0.64 13.48 2.23
CA ARG A 217 -0.42 13.83 3.63
C ARG A 217 -1.79 14.08 4.29
N ILE A 218 -2.23 13.15 5.13
CA ILE A 218 -3.58 13.16 5.70
C ILE A 218 -3.54 13.56 7.17
N VAL A 219 -4.32 14.57 7.52
CA VAL A 219 -4.45 15.06 8.89
C VAL A 219 -5.87 14.82 9.40
N VAL A 220 -6.01 14.14 10.54
CA VAL A 220 -7.27 14.03 11.26
C VAL A 220 -7.34 15.16 12.27
N ASP A 221 -8.16 16.17 11.98
CA ASP A 221 -8.29 17.39 12.79
C ASP A 221 -9.76 17.74 13.05
N ARG A 222 -10.38 17.00 13.96
CA ARG A 222 -11.80 17.16 14.30
C ARG A 222 -12.21 18.62 14.58
N ARG A 223 -11.32 19.42 15.18
CA ARG A 223 -11.61 20.78 15.65
C ARG A 223 -11.09 21.87 14.72
N GLY A 224 -10.43 21.53 13.61
CA GLY A 224 -9.86 22.50 12.68
C GLY A 224 -8.69 23.31 13.26
N ARG A 225 -7.96 22.78 14.25
CA ARG A 225 -6.87 23.50 14.92
C ARG A 225 -5.70 23.83 14.00
N THR A 226 -5.42 22.97 13.03
CA THR A 226 -4.35 23.16 12.05
C THR A 226 -4.72 24.21 11.01
N LEU A 227 -6.02 24.41 10.74
CA LEU A 227 -6.51 25.37 9.74
C LEU A 227 -6.23 26.83 10.11
N SER A 228 -5.97 27.12 11.38
CA SER A 228 -5.61 28.46 11.86
C SER A 228 -4.09 28.69 11.95
N GLN A 229 -3.26 27.80 11.40
CA GLN A 229 -1.80 27.80 11.52
C GLN A 229 -1.12 27.80 10.12
N PRO A 230 -1.19 28.91 9.35
CA PRO A 230 -0.72 28.94 7.98
C PRO A 230 0.79 28.72 7.82
N GLN A 231 1.56 28.84 8.89
CA GLN A 231 3.01 28.65 8.93
C GLN A 231 3.45 27.18 8.99
N LEU A 232 2.52 26.22 9.14
CA LEU A 232 2.86 24.80 9.23
C LEU A 232 3.63 24.30 7.98
N ALA A 233 4.64 23.48 8.19
CA ALA A 233 5.45 22.92 7.12
C ALA A 233 4.61 22.17 6.05
N LEU A 234 3.50 21.56 6.44
CA LEU A 234 2.55 20.93 5.52
C LEU A 234 1.92 21.92 4.53
N PHE A 235 1.75 23.18 4.91
CA PHE A 235 1.15 24.21 4.04
C PHE A 235 2.19 24.96 3.21
N ALA A 236 3.43 25.00 3.70
CA ALA A 236 4.54 25.64 3.01
C ALA A 236 5.11 24.80 1.85
N ASP A 237 5.00 23.47 1.94
CA ASP A 237 5.53 22.53 0.96
C ASP A 237 4.41 21.99 0.08
N ASP A 238 4.50 22.22 -1.24
CA ASP A 238 3.52 21.81 -2.25
C ASP A 238 3.91 20.53 -3.02
N SER A 239 4.98 19.85 -2.62
CA SER A 239 5.49 18.65 -3.31
C SER A 239 4.55 17.44 -3.25
N ALA A 240 3.59 17.44 -2.33
CA ALA A 240 2.58 16.39 -2.19
C ALA A 240 1.23 16.97 -1.74
N PRO A 241 0.09 16.35 -2.09
CA PRO A 241 -1.23 16.78 -1.65
C PRO A 241 -1.38 16.70 -0.13
N VAL A 242 -2.15 17.61 0.48
CA VAL A 242 -2.57 17.58 1.88
C VAL A 242 -4.08 17.50 1.98
N TRP A 243 -4.58 16.51 2.72
CA TRP A 243 -6.00 16.36 3.00
C TRP A 243 -6.27 16.47 4.49
N ILE A 244 -7.09 17.44 4.88
CA ILE A 244 -7.48 17.67 6.29
C ILE A 244 -8.90 17.20 6.49
N PHE A 245 -9.08 16.14 7.28
CA PHE A 245 -10.38 15.61 7.66
C PHE A 245 -10.83 16.28 8.94
N THR A 246 -11.98 16.95 8.89
CA THR A 246 -12.49 17.76 10.01
C THR A 246 -14.01 17.70 10.11
N GLN A 247 -14.55 18.12 11.28
CA GLN A 247 -15.98 18.37 11.46
C GLN A 247 -16.33 19.87 11.33
N GLN A 248 -15.31 20.72 11.11
CA GLN A 248 -15.49 22.16 10.96
C GLN A 248 -15.73 22.52 9.49
N ALA A 249 -16.39 23.64 9.26
CA ALA A 249 -16.54 24.19 7.93
C ALA A 249 -15.16 24.51 7.31
N ALA A 250 -15.07 24.37 5.99
CA ALA A 250 -13.87 24.74 5.26
C ALA A 250 -13.56 26.23 5.47
N VAL A 251 -12.28 26.56 5.60
CA VAL A 251 -11.79 27.94 5.62
C VAL A 251 -11.36 28.35 4.23
N ASN A 252 -11.45 29.64 3.94
CA ASN A 252 -10.91 30.23 2.72
C ASN A 252 -9.39 30.44 2.86
N ASP A 253 -8.71 30.66 1.72
CA ASP A 253 -7.29 31.02 1.64
C ASP A 253 -6.27 29.95 2.03
N LEU A 254 -6.58 28.66 1.79
CA LEU A 254 -5.60 27.60 1.88
C LEU A 254 -4.79 27.44 0.58
N PRO A 255 -3.54 26.98 0.63
CA PRO A 255 -2.75 26.65 -0.57
C PRO A 255 -3.45 25.63 -1.47
N ALA A 256 -3.23 25.71 -2.79
CA ALA A 256 -3.93 24.89 -3.80
C ALA A 256 -3.74 23.36 -3.61
N HIS A 257 -2.64 22.93 -3.00
CA HIS A 257 -2.37 21.52 -2.71
C HIS A 257 -3.09 21.01 -1.43
N VAL A 258 -3.78 21.88 -0.70
CA VAL A 258 -4.48 21.55 0.55
C VAL A 258 -5.99 21.45 0.27
N SER A 259 -6.56 20.32 0.63
CA SER A 259 -8.01 20.07 0.57
C SER A 259 -8.58 19.82 1.95
N VAL A 260 -9.66 20.50 2.30
CA VAL A 260 -10.42 20.27 3.52
C VAL A 260 -11.62 19.38 3.21
N ILE A 261 -11.72 18.27 3.91
CA ILE A 261 -12.78 17.28 3.76
C ILE A 261 -13.60 17.28 5.05
N GLN A 262 -14.78 17.85 4.96
CA GLN A 262 -15.70 17.90 6.09
C GLN A 262 -16.50 16.60 6.18
N LEU A 263 -16.53 16.01 7.38
CA LEU A 263 -17.37 14.86 7.70
C LEU A 263 -18.28 15.23 8.88
N GLU A 264 -19.54 14.85 8.80
CA GLU A 264 -20.50 15.05 9.91
C GLU A 264 -20.04 14.33 11.18
N GLU A 265 -19.64 13.07 11.00
CA GLU A 265 -19.01 12.25 12.05
C GLU A 265 -17.63 11.80 11.61
N LEU A 266 -16.62 12.23 12.33
CA LEU A 266 -15.23 11.85 12.07
C LEU A 266 -14.87 10.58 12.87
N THR A 267 -15.40 9.44 12.42
CA THR A 267 -15.05 8.10 12.90
C THR A 267 -14.03 7.45 11.96
N ILE A 268 -13.32 6.41 12.43
CA ILE A 268 -12.39 5.67 11.56
C ILE A 268 -13.13 5.04 10.37
N ALA A 269 -14.33 4.51 10.57
CA ALA A 269 -15.12 3.92 9.48
C ALA A 269 -15.50 4.96 8.42
N ALA A 270 -15.99 6.15 8.83
CA ALA A 270 -16.33 7.23 7.91
C ALA A 270 -15.11 7.76 7.16
N LEU A 271 -13.97 7.92 7.85
CA LEU A 271 -12.69 8.30 7.25
C LEU A 271 -12.25 7.31 6.16
N LEU A 272 -12.23 6.01 6.48
CA LEU A 272 -11.81 4.97 5.52
C LEU A 272 -12.77 4.85 4.34
N LYS A 273 -14.06 5.04 4.55
CA LYS A 273 -15.08 5.07 3.49
C LYS A 273 -14.83 6.23 2.51
N GLU A 274 -14.55 7.41 3.03
CA GLU A 274 -14.25 8.59 2.20
C GLU A 274 -12.93 8.44 1.45
N LEU A 275 -11.90 7.88 2.10
CA LEU A 275 -10.63 7.55 1.43
C LEU A 275 -10.82 6.53 0.30
N ALA A 276 -11.64 5.50 0.53
CA ALA A 276 -11.97 4.51 -0.50
C ALA A 276 -12.71 5.14 -1.69
N ALA A 277 -13.70 6.01 -1.44
CA ALA A 277 -14.41 6.74 -2.50
C ALA A 277 -13.47 7.60 -3.35
N ARG A 278 -12.34 8.04 -2.78
CA ARG A 278 -11.26 8.78 -3.46
C ARG A 278 -10.16 7.87 -4.00
N GLN A 279 -10.39 6.56 -4.05
CA GLN A 279 -9.48 5.54 -4.59
C GLN A 279 -8.14 5.42 -3.84
N VAL A 280 -8.07 5.80 -2.57
CA VAL A 280 -6.92 5.52 -1.72
C VAL A 280 -6.95 4.06 -1.29
N GLN A 281 -5.97 3.27 -1.72
CA GLN A 281 -5.92 1.82 -1.48
C GLN A 281 -5.10 1.45 -0.24
N SER A 282 -4.21 2.33 0.24
CA SER A 282 -3.34 2.04 1.37
C SER A 282 -3.06 3.28 2.21
N LEU A 283 -2.94 3.04 3.54
CA LEU A 283 -2.77 4.08 4.53
C LEU A 283 -1.69 3.68 5.54
N TYR A 284 -0.70 4.53 5.71
CA TYR A 284 0.35 4.44 6.71
C TYR A 284 0.03 5.40 7.86
N VAL A 285 -0.39 4.87 9.00
CA VAL A 285 -0.83 5.66 10.16
C VAL A 285 0.36 5.82 11.10
N GLU A 286 0.89 7.04 11.19
CA GLU A 286 2.06 7.34 12.05
C GLU A 286 1.69 8.04 13.36
N GLY A 287 0.43 8.39 13.53
CA GLY A 287 0.10 9.39 14.30
C GLY A 287 -0.52 9.55 15.61
N GLY A 288 0.20 9.56 16.72
CA GLY A 288 -0.28 9.89 18.07
C GLY A 288 -1.14 8.80 18.74
N ALA A 289 -1.03 8.67 20.07
CA ALA A 289 -1.72 7.63 20.84
C ALA A 289 -3.25 7.59 20.57
N THR A 290 -3.91 8.74 20.51
CA THR A 290 -5.35 8.84 20.26
C THR A 290 -5.78 8.25 18.92
N ILE A 291 -4.99 8.48 17.87
CA ILE A 291 -5.28 7.94 16.52
C ILE A 291 -5.05 6.43 16.51
N HIS A 292 -3.94 5.95 17.07
CA HIS A 292 -3.68 4.52 17.20
C HIS A 292 -4.75 3.80 18.03
N ASP A 293 -5.16 4.37 19.16
CA ASP A 293 -6.25 3.82 19.98
C ASP A 293 -7.57 3.73 19.20
N ALA A 294 -7.91 4.76 18.42
CA ALA A 294 -9.11 4.76 17.60
C ALA A 294 -9.07 3.66 16.51
N PHE A 295 -7.95 3.48 15.84
CA PHE A 295 -7.78 2.38 14.87
C PHE A 295 -7.84 1.01 15.54
N LEU A 296 -7.16 0.81 16.66
CA LEU A 296 -7.21 -0.45 17.40
C LEU A 296 -8.64 -0.77 17.86
N ALA A 297 -9.37 0.21 18.39
CA ALA A 297 -10.74 0.04 18.85
C ALA A 297 -11.71 -0.27 17.71
N SER A 298 -11.48 0.31 16.52
CA SER A 298 -12.31 0.06 15.34
C SER A 298 -12.11 -1.33 14.73
N GLY A 299 -10.98 -1.98 14.96
CA GLY A 299 -10.58 -3.20 14.28
C GLY A 299 -10.31 -3.03 12.77
N LEU A 300 -10.30 -1.80 12.25
CA LEU A 300 -10.15 -1.51 10.82
C LEU A 300 -8.68 -1.24 10.42
N TRP A 301 -7.81 -2.16 10.75
CA TRP A 301 -6.39 -2.14 10.40
C TRP A 301 -5.90 -3.57 10.10
N GLN A 302 -4.80 -3.72 9.34
CA GLN A 302 -4.28 -5.01 8.86
C GLN A 302 -2.88 -5.31 9.35
N GLU A 303 -2.05 -4.30 9.57
CA GLU A 303 -0.64 -4.48 9.90
C GLU A 303 -0.22 -3.55 11.04
N SER A 304 0.67 -4.03 11.90
CA SER A 304 1.35 -3.22 12.92
C SER A 304 2.85 -3.25 12.64
N ILE A 305 3.47 -2.06 12.67
CA ILE A 305 4.90 -1.84 12.49
C ILE A 305 5.39 -1.04 13.69
N THR A 306 6.01 -1.72 14.65
CA THR A 306 6.45 -1.09 15.90
C THR A 306 7.97 -1.08 15.97
N TYR A 307 8.55 0.11 15.98
CA TYR A 307 9.97 0.31 16.26
C TYR A 307 10.16 0.53 17.75
N VAL A 308 11.01 -0.30 18.36
CA VAL A 308 11.30 -0.28 19.79
C VAL A 308 12.74 0.19 19.99
N ALA A 309 12.91 1.36 20.61
CA ALA A 309 14.23 1.86 20.98
C ALA A 309 14.67 1.26 22.32
N PRO A 310 15.96 0.93 22.50
CA PRO A 310 16.52 0.40 23.75
C PRO A 310 16.67 1.52 24.80
N LYS A 311 15.56 2.19 25.11
CA LYS A 311 15.50 3.35 26.00
C LYS A 311 14.31 3.24 26.96
N PHE A 312 14.37 3.93 28.08
CA PHE A 312 13.29 4.09 29.04
C PHE A 312 13.01 5.57 29.27
N LEU A 313 11.75 5.95 29.29
CA LEU A 313 11.31 7.30 29.68
C LEU A 313 10.72 7.35 31.09
N GLY A 314 9.95 6.33 31.46
CA GLY A 314 9.31 6.25 32.78
C GLY A 314 8.30 7.38 33.07
N GLY A 315 7.96 7.50 34.34
CA GLY A 315 7.15 8.63 34.87
C GLY A 315 5.79 8.79 34.18
N ASN A 316 5.38 10.06 34.01
CA ASN A 316 4.13 10.46 33.35
C ASN A 316 4.27 10.70 31.84
N SER A 317 5.31 10.15 31.21
CA SER A 317 5.53 10.25 29.77
C SER A 317 4.36 9.61 28.98
N LEU A 318 4.13 10.07 27.74
CA LEU A 318 3.02 9.61 26.92
C LEU A 318 3.15 8.12 26.56
N ALA A 319 2.13 7.35 26.92
CA ALA A 319 2.00 5.96 26.51
C ALA A 319 1.60 5.86 25.02
N SER A 320 2.03 4.78 24.39
CA SER A 320 1.65 4.48 22.99
C SER A 320 0.15 4.23 22.84
N PHE A 321 -0.48 3.67 23.87
CA PHE A 321 -1.92 3.43 23.96
C PHE A 321 -2.40 3.82 25.36
N THR A 322 -3.55 4.48 25.40
CA THR A 322 -4.10 5.03 26.65
C THR A 322 -5.47 4.46 27.00
N SER A 323 -6.16 3.82 26.04
CA SER A 323 -7.48 3.23 26.30
C SER A 323 -7.35 1.92 27.09
N GLU A 324 -8.25 1.74 28.06
CA GLU A 324 -8.38 0.51 28.81
C GLU A 324 -8.94 -0.61 27.91
N ARG A 325 -8.37 -1.80 28.06
CA ARG A 325 -8.82 -3.02 27.38
C ARG A 325 -8.94 -4.16 28.35
N THR A 326 -10.02 -4.90 28.23
CA THR A 326 -10.18 -6.15 28.97
C THR A 326 -9.32 -7.26 28.34
N PRO A 327 -9.02 -8.35 29.06
CA PRO A 327 -8.29 -9.49 28.50
C PRO A 327 -8.95 -10.09 27.24
N LYS A 328 -10.27 -9.97 27.09
CA LYS A 328 -11.01 -10.40 25.87
C LYS A 328 -10.78 -9.50 24.66
N GLN A 329 -10.30 -8.29 24.86
CA GLN A 329 -9.98 -7.31 23.82
C GLN A 329 -8.50 -7.27 23.49
N LEU A 330 -7.72 -8.23 24.04
CA LEU A 330 -6.33 -8.43 23.67
C LEU A 330 -6.25 -8.72 22.17
N GLN A 331 -5.43 -7.94 21.47
CA GLN A 331 -5.18 -8.17 20.05
C GLN A 331 -3.80 -8.81 19.88
N GLN A 332 -3.79 -10.03 19.36
CA GLN A 332 -2.58 -10.76 19.08
C GLN A 332 -2.24 -10.62 17.59
N LEU A 333 -0.97 -10.40 17.29
CA LEU A 333 -0.49 -10.37 15.91
C LEU A 333 -0.15 -11.79 15.45
N THR A 334 -0.31 -12.01 14.14
CA THR A 334 0.16 -13.19 13.41
C THR A 334 1.27 -12.82 12.43
N GLU A 335 1.92 -13.78 11.82
CA GLU A 335 3.02 -13.57 10.86
C GLU A 335 4.09 -12.59 11.41
N VAL A 336 4.42 -12.71 12.68
CA VAL A 336 5.31 -11.77 13.35
C VAL A 336 6.74 -11.96 12.88
N THR A 337 7.37 -10.83 12.48
CA THR A 337 8.80 -10.75 12.18
C THR A 337 9.47 -9.75 13.10
N VAL A 338 10.72 -10.02 13.46
CA VAL A 338 11.55 -9.15 14.30
C VAL A 338 12.86 -8.91 13.57
N THR A 339 13.20 -7.65 13.33
CA THR A 339 14.43 -7.26 12.61
C THR A 339 15.15 -6.12 13.35
N ALA A 340 16.47 -6.16 13.37
CA ALA A 340 17.27 -5.04 13.85
C ALA A 340 17.31 -3.91 12.79
N VAL A 341 17.20 -2.65 13.25
CA VAL A 341 17.28 -1.45 12.41
C VAL A 341 18.20 -0.45 13.12
N GLY A 342 19.49 -0.50 12.82
CA GLY A 342 20.51 0.19 13.61
C GLY A 342 20.57 -0.40 15.03
N GLU A 343 20.40 0.46 16.04
CA GLU A 343 20.35 0.07 17.45
C GLU A 343 18.92 -0.28 17.91
N ASP A 344 17.92 0.01 17.09
CA ASP A 344 16.50 -0.23 17.40
C ASP A 344 16.02 -1.58 16.84
N VAL A 345 14.84 -2.03 17.26
CA VAL A 345 14.20 -3.25 16.81
C VAL A 345 12.87 -2.92 16.16
N CYS A 346 12.63 -3.47 14.97
CA CYS A 346 11.33 -3.43 14.30
C CYS A 346 10.59 -4.74 14.56
N ILE A 347 9.40 -4.65 15.13
CA ILE A 347 8.43 -5.75 15.26
C ILE A 347 7.30 -5.46 14.29
N ARG A 348 7.12 -6.34 13.30
CA ARG A 348 6.07 -6.24 12.30
C ARG A 348 5.19 -7.47 12.38
N GLY A 349 3.88 -7.29 12.33
CA GLY A 349 2.94 -8.41 12.33
C GLY A 349 1.59 -8.00 11.76
N ARG A 350 0.77 -9.00 11.44
CA ARG A 350 -0.56 -8.82 10.87
C ARG A 350 -1.65 -9.05 11.90
N ARG A 351 -2.73 -8.32 11.78
CA ARG A 351 -3.96 -8.66 12.49
C ARG A 351 -4.49 -9.98 11.92
N PRO A 352 -4.89 -10.96 12.76
CA PRO A 352 -5.58 -12.15 12.30
C PRO A 352 -6.80 -11.76 11.46
N GLU A 353 -6.99 -12.38 10.31
CA GLU A 353 -8.27 -12.29 9.60
C GLU A 353 -9.34 -12.91 10.50
N GLU A 354 -10.41 -12.18 10.77
CA GLU A 354 -11.57 -12.77 11.42
C GLU A 354 -12.09 -13.83 10.45
N CYS A 355 -12.03 -15.11 10.84
CA CYS A 355 -12.79 -16.12 10.14
C CYS A 355 -14.22 -15.61 10.09
N SER A 356 -14.73 -15.30 8.89
CA SER A 356 -16.16 -15.12 8.69
C SER A 356 -16.80 -16.39 9.24
N GLN A 357 -17.42 -16.27 10.41
CA GLN A 357 -18.36 -17.29 10.84
C GLN A 357 -19.52 -17.17 9.87
N ASP A 358 -19.58 -18.11 8.92
CA ASP A 358 -20.75 -18.36 8.07
C ASP A 358 -22.01 -18.59 8.91
#